data_e5e66d0a3e210ad67ddb9cdac710b385
#
_entry.id   e5e66d0a3e210ad67ddb9cdac710b385
#
_cell.length_a   1.000
_cell.length_b   1.000
_cell.length_c   1.000
_cell.angle_alpha   90.00
_cell.angle_beta   90.00
_cell.angle_gamma   90.00
#
_symmetry.space_group_name_H-M   'P 1'
#
loop_
_entity.id
_entity.type
_entity.pdbx_description
1 polymer ?
#
loop_
_entity_poly.entity_id
_entity_poly.type
_entity_poly.pdbx_seq_one_letter_code
_entity_poly.pdbx_strand_id
1 'polypeptide(L)'
;TGLEYAFEEEGKEIPDPFGTCFTGREKWGDEKTAARALHTPFEAVKEDFDWEEDRRPKIPADECIVYKIHPRGFSKHASFKGESWRRGTFGAVADKIPYMKELGITTVEMMPPVEFDEVMEDVPGKVNYWGYCCGHSFAPKAAYAGAAPGQKKDPVKEFKTLVKALHKEGLELVVELYFDGTQSPSYVVDVLRFWAAQYHVDGIHLVGYAPLETIVKDPYLSDLKLWAKNWDEVRTATETDRGNRTKEEKKETGRRLSAYETGFMLDMRSFLKGDEGMLNQVALHVKDNPDAVASINYMANTNGFTLMDMVSYDHKHNEDNGEENHDGTDYNQSWNCGAEGPVRKKKIIGLRKRQLKNALTMLFLSQGTPLLMAGDEFGRTQKGNNNAYCQDNEISWLNWNLLDSHKGLYEFTKNLIAFRKKHSL
;
A
#
# COMPACT_ATOMS: atom_id res chain seq x y z
N THR A 1 0.08 -30.74 -18.55
CA THR A 1 0.59 -30.86 -19.92
C THR A 1 1.75 -29.90 -20.22
N GLY A 2 1.99 -28.86 -19.43
CA GLY A 2 3.09 -27.91 -19.61
C GLY A 2 3.01 -27.07 -20.89
N LEU A 3 1.83 -26.95 -21.48
CA LEU A 3 1.59 -26.06 -22.62
C LEU A 3 1.45 -24.63 -22.13
N GLU A 4 2.07 -23.70 -22.84
CA GLU A 4 2.01 -22.26 -22.64
C GLU A 4 1.61 -21.60 -23.95
N TYR A 5 0.97 -20.44 -23.87
CA TYR A 5 0.58 -19.67 -25.05
C TYR A 5 0.88 -18.18 -24.89
N ALA A 6 1.05 -17.52 -25.99
CA ALA A 6 1.01 -16.08 -26.17
C ALA A 6 0.26 -15.79 -27.47
N PHE A 7 -0.15 -14.55 -27.68
CA PHE A 7 -0.67 -14.11 -28.98
C PHE A 7 0.46 -13.66 -29.88
N GLU A 8 0.21 -13.57 -31.17
CA GLU A 8 1.14 -13.00 -32.15
C GLU A 8 0.44 -11.87 -32.91
N GLU A 9 1.10 -10.73 -32.97
CA GLU A 9 0.66 -9.59 -33.75
C GLU A 9 1.86 -9.04 -34.54
N GLU A 10 1.73 -8.96 -35.86
CA GLU A 10 2.79 -8.49 -36.80
C GLU A 10 4.15 -9.19 -36.59
N GLY A 11 4.12 -10.49 -36.26
CA GLY A 11 5.34 -11.30 -36.05
C GLY A 11 6.02 -11.09 -34.69
N LYS A 12 5.35 -10.40 -33.75
CA LYS A 12 5.80 -10.25 -32.36
C LYS A 12 4.87 -11.00 -31.43
N GLU A 13 5.46 -11.73 -30.50
CA GLU A 13 4.69 -12.32 -29.40
C GLU A 13 4.21 -11.23 -28.45
N ILE A 14 2.92 -11.24 -28.14
CA ILE A 14 2.28 -10.38 -27.16
C ILE A 14 1.62 -11.23 -26.08
N PRO A 15 1.74 -10.84 -24.80
CA PRO A 15 1.11 -11.57 -23.73
C PRO A 15 -0.41 -11.42 -23.80
N ASP A 16 -1.12 -12.39 -23.23
CA ASP A 16 -2.59 -12.29 -23.06
C ASP A 16 -2.91 -11.14 -22.08
N PRO A 17 -3.62 -10.09 -22.52
CA PRO A 17 -3.99 -8.98 -21.63
C PRO A 17 -4.94 -9.40 -20.51
N PHE A 18 -5.59 -10.54 -20.63
CA PHE A 18 -6.45 -11.16 -19.60
C PHE A 18 -5.78 -12.35 -18.90
N GLY A 19 -4.49 -12.56 -19.14
CA GLY A 19 -3.70 -13.61 -18.49
C GLY A 19 -3.71 -13.48 -16.97
N THR A 20 -4.05 -14.58 -16.28
CA THR A 20 -4.17 -14.60 -14.81
C THR A 20 -2.93 -15.15 -14.10
N CYS A 21 -1.98 -15.64 -14.86
CA CYS A 21 -0.69 -16.14 -14.41
C CYS A 21 0.30 -16.10 -15.57
N PHE A 22 1.57 -15.86 -15.28
CA PHE A 22 2.62 -15.83 -16.28
C PHE A 22 3.81 -16.67 -15.83
N THR A 23 4.51 -17.29 -16.80
CA THR A 23 5.74 -18.06 -16.60
C THR A 23 6.96 -17.24 -16.96
N GLY A 24 8.09 -17.58 -16.36
CA GLY A 24 9.39 -16.95 -16.66
C GLY A 24 9.67 -15.66 -15.88
N ARG A 25 8.77 -15.24 -14.98
CA ARG A 25 8.90 -14.03 -14.13
C ARG A 25 9.02 -14.34 -12.63
N GLU A 26 9.35 -15.59 -12.29
CA GLU A 26 9.42 -16.06 -10.90
C GLU A 26 10.62 -15.48 -10.14
N LYS A 27 11.62 -14.95 -10.86
CA LYS A 27 12.82 -14.35 -10.26
C LYS A 27 12.80 -12.83 -10.45
N TRP A 28 12.74 -12.12 -9.36
CA TRP A 28 12.77 -10.66 -9.32
C TRP A 28 14.07 -10.11 -9.92
N GLY A 29 13.95 -9.10 -10.80
CA GLY A 29 15.07 -8.37 -11.38
C GLY A 29 15.94 -9.19 -12.34
N ASP A 30 15.41 -10.25 -12.95
CA ASP A 30 16.16 -11.05 -13.92
C ASP A 30 16.06 -10.43 -15.32
N GLU A 31 17.10 -9.69 -15.70
CA GLU A 31 17.20 -9.03 -17.02
C GLU A 31 17.00 -9.99 -18.20
N LYS A 32 17.35 -11.28 -18.04
CA LYS A 32 17.15 -12.28 -19.09
C LYS A 32 15.69 -12.62 -19.33
N THR A 33 14.85 -12.45 -18.34
CA THR A 33 13.41 -12.71 -18.42
C THR A 33 12.64 -11.48 -18.87
N ALA A 34 13.15 -10.27 -18.62
CA ALA A 34 12.53 -9.02 -19.07
C ALA A 34 12.41 -8.94 -20.61
N ALA A 35 13.38 -9.48 -21.33
CA ALA A 35 13.39 -9.49 -22.81
C ALA A 35 12.52 -10.61 -23.42
N ARG A 36 11.88 -11.47 -22.62
CA ARG A 36 11.04 -12.57 -23.12
C ARG A 36 9.57 -12.16 -23.09
N ALA A 37 8.85 -12.55 -24.15
CA ALA A 37 7.40 -12.50 -24.12
C ALA A 37 6.86 -13.29 -22.92
N LEU A 38 5.83 -12.76 -22.27
CA LEU A 38 5.16 -13.44 -21.17
C LEU A 38 4.21 -14.48 -21.72
N HIS A 39 4.36 -15.73 -21.27
CA HIS A 39 3.50 -16.81 -21.67
C HIS A 39 2.53 -17.16 -20.53
N THR A 40 1.30 -17.43 -20.91
CA THR A 40 0.25 -17.87 -19.97
C THR A 40 0.21 -19.41 -19.99
N PRO A 41 0.30 -20.09 -18.82
CA PRO A 41 0.12 -21.51 -18.75
C PRO A 41 -1.32 -21.90 -19.11
N PHE A 42 -1.50 -22.86 -20.01
CA PHE A 42 -2.83 -23.33 -20.43
C PHE A 42 -3.64 -23.95 -19.28
N GLU A 43 -2.98 -24.44 -18.23
CA GLU A 43 -3.60 -25.04 -17.05
C GLU A 43 -4.00 -24.02 -15.98
N ALA A 44 -3.59 -22.75 -16.09
CA ALA A 44 -3.94 -21.70 -15.12
C ALA A 44 -5.46 -21.44 -15.03
N VAL A 45 -6.23 -21.93 -16.00
CA VAL A 45 -7.69 -21.79 -16.06
C VAL A 45 -8.42 -22.83 -15.18
N LYS A 46 -7.73 -23.86 -14.67
CA LYS A 46 -8.31 -24.89 -13.80
C LYS A 46 -7.92 -24.67 -12.36
N GLU A 47 -8.50 -23.69 -11.74
CA GLU A 47 -8.19 -23.44 -10.35
C GLU A 47 -9.34 -23.83 -9.44
N ASP A 48 -9.15 -24.94 -8.72
CA ASP A 48 -9.97 -25.36 -7.59
C ASP A 48 -9.34 -24.89 -6.28
N PHE A 49 -9.24 -23.55 -6.08
CA PHE A 49 -8.85 -23.04 -4.78
C PHE A 49 -10.03 -23.15 -3.81
N ASP A 50 -9.85 -23.95 -2.76
CA ASP A 50 -10.86 -24.10 -1.74
C ASP A 50 -10.87 -22.91 -0.78
N TRP A 51 -11.81 -22.01 -0.97
CA TRP A 51 -12.06 -20.89 -0.09
C TRP A 51 -12.69 -21.30 1.24
N GLU A 52 -13.17 -22.54 1.37
CA GLU A 52 -13.95 -23.02 2.54
C GLU A 52 -15.13 -22.07 2.84
N GLU A 53 -15.27 -21.63 4.09
CA GLU A 53 -16.27 -20.64 4.53
C GLU A 53 -15.72 -19.21 4.59
N ASP A 54 -14.83 -18.84 3.66
CA ASP A 54 -14.22 -17.51 3.64
C ASP A 54 -15.28 -16.40 3.56
N ARG A 55 -15.13 -15.38 4.39
CA ARG A 55 -16.03 -14.22 4.44
C ARG A 55 -15.22 -12.96 4.68
N ARG A 56 -15.49 -11.94 3.88
CA ARG A 56 -14.95 -10.60 4.10
C ARG A 56 -15.36 -10.06 5.46
N PRO A 57 -14.43 -9.47 6.25
CA PRO A 57 -14.74 -8.90 7.58
C PRO A 57 -15.73 -7.74 7.55
N LYS A 58 -15.78 -6.96 6.45
CA LYS A 58 -16.65 -5.77 6.25
C LYS A 58 -16.53 -4.74 7.38
N ILE A 59 -15.32 -4.37 7.72
CA ILE A 59 -15.02 -3.41 8.80
C ILE A 59 -15.49 -2.00 8.37
N PRO A 60 -16.27 -1.27 9.18
CA PRO A 60 -16.66 0.10 8.86
C PRO A 60 -15.44 1.02 8.67
N ALA A 61 -15.52 2.00 7.76
CA ALA A 61 -14.40 2.90 7.48
C ALA A 61 -13.87 3.61 8.74
N ASP A 62 -14.75 3.96 9.69
CA ASP A 62 -14.40 4.61 10.95
C ASP A 62 -13.63 3.70 11.91
N GLU A 63 -13.77 2.38 11.76
CA GLU A 63 -13.09 1.38 12.58
C GLU A 63 -11.81 0.86 11.91
N CYS A 64 -11.55 1.27 10.66
CA CYS A 64 -10.34 0.88 9.95
C CYS A 64 -9.10 1.52 10.59
N ILE A 65 -8.09 0.70 10.81
CA ILE A 65 -6.71 1.07 11.11
C ILE A 65 -5.87 0.47 9.99
N VAL A 66 -5.47 1.33 9.05
CA VAL A 66 -4.81 0.88 7.82
C VAL A 66 -3.31 0.73 8.03
N TYR A 67 -2.76 -0.39 7.57
CA TYR A 67 -1.33 -0.66 7.58
C TYR A 67 -0.85 -0.90 6.15
N LYS A 68 -0.14 0.07 5.60
CA LYS A 68 0.33 0.03 4.21
C LYS A 68 1.67 -0.68 4.11
N ILE A 69 1.73 -1.69 3.24
CA ILE A 69 2.90 -2.54 3.03
C ILE A 69 3.30 -2.59 1.55
N HIS A 70 4.61 -2.78 1.31
CA HIS A 70 5.12 -3.24 0.02
C HIS A 70 5.32 -4.76 0.09
N PRO A 71 4.73 -5.58 -0.81
CA PRO A 71 4.75 -7.04 -0.70
C PRO A 71 6.15 -7.62 -0.50
N ARG A 72 7.12 -7.12 -1.29
CA ARG A 72 8.50 -7.59 -1.23
C ARG A 72 9.28 -6.98 -0.07
N GLY A 73 9.28 -5.65 0.06
CA GLY A 73 10.08 -4.93 1.04
C GLY A 73 9.71 -5.24 2.49
N PHE A 74 8.47 -5.63 2.72
CA PHE A 74 7.96 -5.98 4.05
C PHE A 74 8.76 -7.08 4.76
N SER A 75 9.27 -8.05 3.99
CA SER A 75 9.96 -9.22 4.55
C SER A 75 11.31 -9.55 3.90
N LYS A 76 11.77 -8.74 2.93
CA LYS A 76 12.98 -9.08 2.15
C LYS A 76 14.26 -8.98 2.96
N HIS A 77 14.33 -8.03 3.89
CA HIS A 77 15.52 -7.81 4.72
C HIS A 77 15.92 -9.06 5.53
N ALA A 78 17.22 -9.25 5.72
CA ALA A 78 17.79 -10.42 6.40
C ALA A 78 17.31 -10.59 7.86
N SER A 79 16.85 -9.52 8.50
CA SER A 79 16.28 -9.54 9.85
C SER A 79 14.89 -10.21 9.94
N PHE A 80 14.23 -10.45 8.81
CA PHE A 80 12.97 -11.20 8.82
C PHE A 80 13.26 -12.65 9.21
N LYS A 81 12.62 -13.11 10.29
CA LYS A 81 12.76 -14.47 10.80
C LYS A 81 11.90 -15.43 9.97
N GLY A 82 12.49 -16.36 9.28
CA GLY A 82 11.85 -17.34 8.42
C GLY A 82 12.80 -17.84 7.34
N GLU A 83 12.33 -18.82 6.58
CA GLU A 83 13.09 -19.42 5.49
C GLU A 83 13.43 -18.38 4.41
N SER A 84 14.63 -18.46 3.85
CA SER A 84 15.12 -17.46 2.88
C SER A 84 14.26 -17.37 1.62
N TRP A 85 13.67 -18.49 1.19
CA TRP A 85 12.79 -18.57 0.01
C TRP A 85 11.42 -17.90 0.24
N ARG A 86 11.01 -17.69 1.51
CA ARG A 86 9.78 -16.93 1.84
C ARG A 86 9.99 -15.44 1.89
N ARG A 87 11.23 -14.95 1.96
CA ARG A 87 11.49 -13.51 2.08
C ARG A 87 11.08 -12.75 0.81
N GLY A 88 10.27 -11.70 0.98
CA GLY A 88 9.77 -10.88 -0.13
C GLY A 88 8.58 -11.51 -0.86
N THR A 89 7.78 -12.33 -0.19
CA THR A 89 6.66 -13.07 -0.77
C THR A 89 5.35 -12.80 -0.05
N PHE A 90 4.23 -13.13 -0.70
CA PHE A 90 2.89 -13.09 -0.10
C PHE A 90 2.80 -13.97 1.15
N GLY A 91 3.41 -15.14 1.13
CA GLY A 91 3.43 -16.04 2.28
C GLY A 91 4.17 -15.47 3.49
N ALA A 92 5.22 -14.66 3.27
CA ALA A 92 5.88 -13.96 4.36
C ALA A 92 5.03 -12.84 4.96
N VAL A 93 4.14 -12.23 4.18
CA VAL A 93 3.14 -11.30 4.72
C VAL A 93 2.18 -12.04 5.65
N ALA A 94 1.71 -13.23 5.24
CA ALA A 94 0.86 -14.07 6.08
C ALA A 94 1.52 -14.45 7.41
N ASP A 95 2.83 -14.73 7.43
CA ASP A 95 3.58 -15.03 8.64
C ASP A 95 3.57 -13.87 9.67
N LYS A 96 3.26 -12.65 9.24
CA LYS A 96 3.19 -11.44 10.08
C LYS A 96 1.76 -11.06 10.50
N ILE A 97 0.76 -11.82 10.16
CA ILE A 97 -0.62 -11.59 10.61
C ILE A 97 -0.71 -11.47 12.14
N PRO A 98 -0.08 -12.34 12.95
CA PRO A 98 -0.11 -12.19 14.41
C PRO A 98 0.47 -10.86 14.90
N TYR A 99 1.55 -10.38 14.27
CA TYR A 99 2.13 -9.07 14.57
C TYR A 99 1.16 -7.93 14.27
N MET A 100 0.53 -7.93 13.10
CA MET A 100 -0.44 -6.91 12.69
C MET A 100 -1.65 -6.88 13.64
N LYS A 101 -2.14 -8.05 14.05
CA LYS A 101 -3.20 -8.15 15.06
C LYS A 101 -2.79 -7.61 16.42
N GLU A 102 -1.58 -7.97 16.87
CA GLU A 102 -1.04 -7.47 18.14
C GLU A 102 -0.90 -5.94 18.14
N LEU A 103 -0.45 -5.36 17.02
CA LEU A 103 -0.38 -3.90 16.84
C LEU A 103 -1.77 -3.26 16.86
N GLY A 104 -2.82 -3.99 16.49
CA GLY A 104 -4.20 -3.54 16.44
C GLY A 104 -4.66 -3.11 15.04
N ILE A 105 -3.97 -3.52 13.99
CA ILE A 105 -4.36 -3.30 12.60
C ILE A 105 -5.68 -4.02 12.29
N THR A 106 -6.47 -3.43 11.42
CA THR A 106 -7.72 -4.01 10.92
C THR A 106 -7.71 -4.21 9.42
N THR A 107 -7.00 -3.37 8.69
CA THR A 107 -6.99 -3.37 7.23
C THR A 107 -5.56 -3.25 6.73
N VAL A 108 -5.13 -4.20 5.92
CA VAL A 108 -3.83 -4.16 5.24
C VAL A 108 -4.03 -3.52 3.87
N GLU A 109 -3.25 -2.49 3.56
CA GLU A 109 -3.15 -1.95 2.21
C GLU A 109 -1.86 -2.44 1.58
N MET A 110 -1.98 -3.10 0.44
CA MET A 110 -0.84 -3.69 -0.27
C MET A 110 -0.56 -2.91 -1.55
N MET A 111 0.67 -2.38 -1.67
CA MET A 111 1.18 -1.80 -2.91
C MET A 111 1.06 -2.80 -4.06
N PRO A 112 1.12 -2.38 -5.35
CA PRO A 112 0.69 -3.19 -6.47
C PRO A 112 1.14 -4.66 -6.40
N PRO A 113 0.20 -5.60 -6.23
CA PRO A 113 0.51 -7.03 -6.19
C PRO A 113 0.49 -7.69 -7.57
N VAL A 114 0.13 -6.93 -8.62
CA VAL A 114 -0.03 -7.41 -10.00
C VAL A 114 1.30 -7.68 -10.67
N GLU A 115 1.28 -8.47 -11.75
CA GLU A 115 2.47 -8.68 -12.59
C GLU A 115 2.80 -7.42 -13.38
N PHE A 116 4.02 -6.97 -13.29
CA PHE A 116 4.56 -5.81 -14.01
C PHE A 116 6.03 -6.04 -14.34
N ASP A 117 6.55 -5.25 -15.26
CA ASP A 117 7.98 -5.26 -15.58
C ASP A 117 8.76 -4.42 -14.56
N GLU A 118 9.51 -5.11 -13.71
CA GLU A 118 10.36 -4.45 -12.73
C GLU A 118 11.71 -4.02 -13.30
N VAL A 119 12.15 -4.59 -14.42
CA VAL A 119 13.41 -4.20 -15.06
C VAL A 119 13.19 -2.95 -15.88
N MET A 120 13.95 -1.92 -15.58
CA MET A 120 13.87 -0.63 -16.29
C MET A 120 14.86 -0.63 -17.45
N GLU A 121 14.36 -0.72 -18.70
CA GLU A 121 15.20 -0.76 -19.91
C GLU A 121 16.04 0.51 -20.07
N ASP A 122 15.46 1.67 -19.73
CA ASP A 122 16.11 2.97 -19.90
C ASP A 122 17.18 3.27 -18.85
N VAL A 123 17.20 2.52 -17.74
CA VAL A 123 18.13 2.74 -16.61
C VAL A 123 18.76 1.41 -16.18
N PRO A 124 19.82 0.97 -16.85
CA PRO A 124 20.49 -0.31 -16.57
C PRO A 124 20.87 -0.48 -15.09
N GLY A 125 20.52 -1.63 -14.52
CA GLY A 125 20.78 -1.96 -13.11
C GLY A 125 19.79 -1.37 -12.10
N LYS A 126 18.78 -0.64 -12.55
CA LYS A 126 17.68 -0.16 -11.72
C LYS A 126 16.42 -1.02 -11.93
N VAL A 127 15.58 -1.07 -10.92
CA VAL A 127 14.30 -1.77 -10.98
C VAL A 127 13.18 -0.81 -10.59
N ASN A 128 12.02 -0.96 -11.19
CA ASN A 128 10.79 -0.36 -10.70
C ASN A 128 10.35 -1.14 -9.46
N TYR A 129 10.73 -0.63 -8.29
CA TYR A 129 10.44 -1.31 -7.03
C TYR A 129 8.99 -1.12 -6.60
N TRP A 130 8.41 0.08 -6.82
CA TRP A 130 7.05 0.36 -6.35
C TRP A 130 5.95 -0.32 -7.15
N GLY A 131 6.16 -0.58 -8.45
CA GLY A 131 5.18 -1.21 -9.33
C GLY A 131 4.10 -0.26 -9.86
N TYR A 132 4.27 1.06 -9.75
CA TYR A 132 3.35 2.03 -10.36
C TYR A 132 3.67 2.21 -11.85
N CYS A 133 3.35 1.19 -12.62
CA CYS A 133 3.45 1.17 -14.08
C CYS A 133 2.36 0.28 -14.66
N CYS A 134 2.17 0.36 -15.98
CA CYS A 134 1.31 -0.59 -16.68
C CYS A 134 1.85 -2.00 -16.53
N GLY A 135 0.95 -2.92 -16.30
CA GLY A 135 1.27 -4.34 -16.09
C GLY A 135 0.10 -5.23 -16.50
N HIS A 136 0.20 -6.48 -16.13
CA HIS A 136 -0.84 -7.48 -16.37
C HIS A 136 -1.78 -7.55 -15.18
N SER A 137 -2.78 -6.69 -15.19
CA SER A 137 -3.63 -6.38 -14.03
C SER A 137 -4.48 -7.54 -13.51
N PHE A 138 -4.62 -8.64 -14.26
CA PHE A 138 -5.34 -9.84 -13.81
C PHE A 138 -4.46 -10.86 -13.07
N ALA A 139 -3.13 -10.75 -13.17
CA ALA A 139 -2.20 -11.72 -12.61
C ALA A 139 -1.49 -11.19 -11.35
N PRO A 140 -1.41 -11.95 -10.26
CA PRO A 140 -0.49 -11.65 -9.17
C PRO A 140 0.95 -11.81 -9.62
N LYS A 141 1.83 -10.96 -9.11
CA LYS A 141 3.25 -10.96 -9.49
C LYS A 141 3.94 -12.27 -9.13
N ALA A 142 4.46 -12.97 -10.14
CA ALA A 142 5.12 -14.26 -9.97
C ALA A 142 6.34 -14.19 -9.05
N ALA A 143 7.10 -13.07 -9.09
CA ALA A 143 8.26 -12.87 -8.23
C ALA A 143 7.91 -12.68 -6.75
N TYR A 144 6.65 -12.36 -6.42
CA TYR A 144 6.17 -12.25 -5.03
C TYR A 144 5.67 -13.58 -4.46
N ALA A 145 5.75 -14.67 -5.22
CA ALA A 145 5.51 -16.01 -4.68
C ALA A 145 6.79 -16.69 -4.20
N GLY A 146 6.67 -17.48 -3.15
CA GLY A 146 7.73 -18.31 -2.60
C GLY A 146 7.52 -19.78 -2.93
N ALA A 147 8.62 -20.52 -3.00
CA ALA A 147 8.57 -21.98 -3.07
C ALA A 147 9.76 -22.57 -2.33
N ALA A 148 9.53 -23.67 -1.60
CA ALA A 148 10.61 -24.45 -1.03
C ALA A 148 11.49 -25.06 -2.14
N PRO A 149 12.76 -25.36 -1.87
CA PRO A 149 13.65 -25.95 -2.85
C PRO A 149 13.02 -27.17 -3.54
N GLY A 150 13.01 -27.19 -4.86
CA GLY A 150 12.42 -28.26 -5.68
C GLY A 150 10.92 -28.13 -5.93
N GLN A 151 10.25 -27.12 -5.38
CA GLN A 151 8.84 -26.83 -5.66
C GLN A 151 8.70 -25.70 -6.68
N LYS A 152 7.59 -25.69 -7.42
CA LYS A 152 7.21 -24.57 -8.29
C LYS A 152 6.50 -23.47 -7.49
N LYS A 153 6.72 -22.23 -7.88
CA LYS A 153 5.98 -21.09 -7.36
C LYS A 153 4.57 -21.09 -7.95
N ASP A 154 3.62 -20.74 -7.11
CA ASP A 154 2.21 -20.56 -7.48
C ASP A 154 1.70 -19.24 -6.89
N PRO A 155 1.86 -18.13 -7.63
CA PRO A 155 1.51 -16.80 -7.14
C PRO A 155 0.01 -16.66 -6.88
N VAL A 156 -0.82 -17.29 -7.68
CA VAL A 156 -2.29 -17.25 -7.57
C VAL A 156 -2.73 -17.91 -6.27
N LYS A 157 -2.28 -19.14 -6.03
CA LYS A 157 -2.59 -19.90 -4.82
C LYS A 157 -2.05 -19.22 -3.57
N GLU A 158 -0.80 -18.71 -3.63
CA GLU A 158 -0.18 -18.08 -2.47
C GLU A 158 -0.89 -16.76 -2.10
N PHE A 159 -1.30 -15.95 -3.09
CA PHE A 159 -2.07 -14.74 -2.85
C PHE A 159 -3.45 -15.06 -2.25
N LYS A 160 -4.19 -16.04 -2.81
CA LYS A 160 -5.48 -16.49 -2.25
C LYS A 160 -5.33 -17.01 -0.83
N THR A 161 -4.26 -17.75 -0.56
CA THR A 161 -3.95 -18.25 0.80
C THR A 161 -3.72 -17.10 1.78
N LEU A 162 -3.03 -16.04 1.34
CA LEU A 162 -2.84 -14.82 2.15
C LEU A 162 -4.18 -14.15 2.49
N VAL A 163 -5.05 -13.94 1.49
CA VAL A 163 -6.36 -13.30 1.70
C VAL A 163 -7.19 -14.13 2.69
N LYS A 164 -7.32 -15.43 2.46
CA LYS A 164 -8.03 -16.34 3.35
C LYS A 164 -7.48 -16.31 4.77
N ALA A 165 -6.15 -16.23 4.94
CA ALA A 165 -5.52 -16.14 6.25
C ALA A 165 -5.80 -14.80 6.95
N LEU A 166 -5.84 -13.70 6.22
CA LEU A 166 -6.22 -12.38 6.74
C LEU A 166 -7.67 -12.39 7.22
N HIS A 167 -8.62 -12.84 6.40
CA HIS A 167 -10.04 -12.92 6.74
C HIS A 167 -10.29 -13.81 7.97
N LYS A 168 -9.64 -14.96 8.04
CA LYS A 168 -9.73 -15.85 9.20
C LYS A 168 -9.39 -15.16 10.51
N GLU A 169 -8.48 -14.21 10.45
CA GLU A 169 -8.05 -13.41 11.60
C GLU A 169 -8.80 -12.07 11.73
N GLY A 170 -9.82 -11.85 10.91
CA GLY A 170 -10.65 -10.63 10.93
C GLY A 170 -9.92 -9.39 10.41
N LEU A 171 -8.96 -9.56 9.51
CA LEU A 171 -8.25 -8.49 8.82
C LEU A 171 -8.72 -8.37 7.38
N GLU A 172 -8.87 -7.15 6.89
CA GLU A 172 -9.17 -6.86 5.49
C GLU A 172 -7.90 -6.70 4.65
N LEU A 173 -8.03 -6.94 3.34
CA LEU A 173 -7.00 -6.62 2.35
C LEU A 173 -7.53 -5.65 1.31
N VAL A 174 -6.90 -4.49 1.20
CA VAL A 174 -7.07 -3.52 0.11
C VAL A 174 -5.82 -3.58 -0.77
N VAL A 175 -5.99 -3.69 -2.08
CA VAL A 175 -4.86 -3.72 -3.03
C VAL A 175 -4.79 -2.44 -3.83
N GLU A 176 -3.58 -1.98 -4.11
CA GLU A 176 -3.36 -0.88 -5.04
C GLU A 176 -3.31 -1.41 -6.46
N LEU A 177 -4.11 -0.79 -7.34
CA LEU A 177 -4.07 -1.03 -8.77
C LEU A 177 -3.78 0.28 -9.50
N TYR A 178 -2.73 0.27 -10.31
CA TYR A 178 -2.30 1.44 -11.07
C TYR A 178 -2.85 1.39 -12.50
N PHE A 179 -3.40 2.51 -12.94
CA PHE A 179 -3.87 2.71 -14.32
C PHE A 179 -3.30 4.04 -14.85
N ASP A 180 -2.77 4.03 -16.07
CA ASP A 180 -2.16 5.22 -16.69
C ASP A 180 -3.11 6.01 -17.59
N GLY A 181 -4.36 5.53 -17.74
CA GLY A 181 -5.39 6.15 -18.58
C GLY A 181 -5.42 5.66 -20.02
N THR A 182 -4.55 4.76 -20.42
CA THR A 182 -4.60 4.12 -21.75
C THR A 182 -5.59 2.98 -21.83
N GLN A 183 -5.92 2.38 -20.67
CA GLN A 183 -6.87 1.28 -20.57
C GLN A 183 -8.32 1.78 -20.76
N SER A 184 -9.12 0.97 -21.48
CA SER A 184 -10.54 1.28 -21.65
C SER A 184 -11.28 1.21 -20.30
N PRO A 185 -12.34 2.01 -20.08
CA PRO A 185 -13.14 1.94 -18.87
C PRO A 185 -13.69 0.53 -18.58
N SER A 186 -14.08 -0.21 -19.60
CA SER A 186 -14.56 -1.60 -19.45
C SER A 186 -13.47 -2.53 -18.95
N TYR A 187 -12.25 -2.43 -19.49
CA TYR A 187 -11.11 -3.22 -19.02
C TYR A 187 -10.83 -2.95 -17.53
N VAL A 188 -10.80 -1.68 -17.13
CA VAL A 188 -10.57 -1.32 -15.72
C VAL A 188 -11.64 -1.93 -14.82
N VAL A 189 -12.92 -1.81 -15.18
CA VAL A 189 -14.03 -2.39 -14.40
C VAL A 189 -13.89 -3.92 -14.32
N ASP A 190 -13.54 -4.58 -15.42
CA ASP A 190 -13.37 -6.04 -15.45
C ASP A 190 -12.20 -6.49 -14.55
N VAL A 191 -11.10 -5.74 -14.51
CA VAL A 191 -10.00 -5.97 -13.55
C VAL A 191 -10.51 -5.90 -12.12
N LEU A 192 -11.24 -4.84 -11.74
CA LEU A 192 -11.74 -4.66 -10.38
C LEU A 192 -12.71 -5.79 -9.98
N ARG A 193 -13.63 -6.13 -10.87
CA ARG A 193 -14.55 -7.27 -10.67
C ARG A 193 -13.81 -8.59 -10.49
N PHE A 194 -12.76 -8.79 -11.28
CA PHE A 194 -11.94 -10.00 -11.20
C PHE A 194 -11.25 -10.13 -9.84
N TRP A 195 -10.60 -9.06 -9.36
CA TRP A 195 -9.97 -9.06 -8.03
C TRP A 195 -10.99 -9.27 -6.91
N ALA A 196 -12.15 -8.67 -7.04
CA ALA A 196 -13.25 -8.87 -6.09
C ALA A 196 -13.77 -10.31 -6.05
N ALA A 197 -13.95 -10.93 -7.24
CA ALA A 197 -14.55 -12.25 -7.37
C ALA A 197 -13.56 -13.39 -7.16
N GLN A 198 -12.33 -13.26 -7.70
CA GLN A 198 -11.36 -14.34 -7.70
C GLN A 198 -10.42 -14.31 -6.51
N TYR A 199 -10.11 -13.13 -6.02
CA TYR A 199 -9.17 -12.95 -4.89
C TYR A 199 -9.84 -12.49 -3.61
N HIS A 200 -11.16 -12.26 -3.61
CA HIS A 200 -11.94 -11.86 -2.43
C HIS A 200 -11.41 -10.62 -1.71
N VAL A 201 -10.68 -9.73 -2.40
CA VAL A 201 -10.17 -8.50 -1.78
C VAL A 201 -11.31 -7.64 -1.22
N ASP A 202 -11.07 -6.96 -0.10
CA ASP A 202 -12.08 -6.14 0.59
C ASP A 202 -12.20 -4.74 0.00
N GLY A 203 -11.16 -4.31 -0.71
CA GLY A 203 -11.14 -3.02 -1.36
C GLY A 203 -10.03 -2.86 -2.37
N ILE A 204 -10.11 -1.77 -3.12
CA ILE A 204 -9.13 -1.40 -4.13
C ILE A 204 -8.80 0.08 -3.97
N HIS A 205 -7.51 0.38 -3.89
CA HIS A 205 -6.99 1.73 -4.02
C HIS A 205 -6.63 1.99 -5.48
N LEU A 206 -7.36 2.90 -6.10
CA LEU A 206 -7.20 3.31 -7.49
C LEU A 206 -6.08 4.34 -7.59
N VAL A 207 -4.95 3.95 -8.17
CA VAL A 207 -3.78 4.80 -8.35
C VAL A 207 -3.65 5.21 -9.82
N GLY A 208 -3.33 6.47 -10.08
CA GLY A 208 -3.25 7.01 -11.45
C GLY A 208 -4.61 7.45 -12.00
N TYR A 209 -4.93 7.06 -13.22
CA TYR A 209 -6.14 7.48 -13.95
C TYR A 209 -7.14 6.33 -14.06
N ALA A 210 -8.18 6.35 -13.27
CA ALA A 210 -9.25 5.35 -13.30
C ALA A 210 -10.60 6.03 -13.62
N PRO A 211 -11.54 5.36 -14.32
CA PRO A 211 -12.87 5.90 -14.66
C PRO A 211 -13.79 5.86 -13.43
N LEU A 212 -13.55 6.75 -12.46
CA LEU A 212 -14.17 6.75 -11.12
C LEU A 212 -15.70 6.71 -11.17
N GLU A 213 -16.31 7.52 -12.06
CA GLU A 213 -17.78 7.56 -12.20
C GLU A 213 -18.37 6.22 -12.64
N THR A 214 -17.71 5.53 -13.58
CA THR A 214 -18.13 4.20 -14.05
C THR A 214 -17.98 3.16 -12.94
N ILE A 215 -16.86 3.20 -12.22
CA ILE A 215 -16.56 2.25 -11.13
C ILE A 215 -17.58 2.38 -10.00
N VAL A 216 -17.92 3.60 -9.59
CA VAL A 216 -18.87 3.84 -8.49
C VAL A 216 -20.28 3.36 -8.83
N LYS A 217 -20.68 3.43 -10.11
CA LYS A 217 -22.00 2.99 -10.57
C LYS A 217 -22.11 1.48 -10.79
N ASP A 218 -21.00 0.76 -10.73
CA ASP A 218 -20.99 -0.67 -10.95
C ASP A 218 -21.60 -1.42 -9.76
N PRO A 219 -22.70 -2.17 -9.95
CA PRO A 219 -23.37 -2.85 -8.85
C PRO A 219 -22.56 -4.01 -8.26
N TYR A 220 -21.68 -4.64 -9.06
CA TYR A 220 -20.84 -5.73 -8.59
C TYR A 220 -19.76 -5.25 -7.62
N LEU A 221 -19.34 -3.98 -7.73
CA LEU A 221 -18.35 -3.35 -6.89
C LEU A 221 -18.97 -2.63 -5.67
N SER A 222 -20.29 -2.73 -5.48
CA SER A 222 -21.01 -1.99 -4.43
C SER A 222 -20.56 -2.32 -3.01
N ASP A 223 -20.09 -3.53 -2.77
CA ASP A 223 -19.61 -4.02 -1.46
C ASP A 223 -18.12 -3.80 -1.21
N LEU A 224 -17.38 -3.21 -2.15
CA LEU A 224 -15.95 -2.96 -2.01
C LEU A 224 -15.65 -1.59 -1.42
N LYS A 225 -14.61 -1.51 -0.62
CA LYS A 225 -13.95 -0.24 -0.31
C LYS A 225 -13.22 0.26 -1.55
N LEU A 226 -13.50 1.50 -1.94
CA LEU A 226 -12.85 2.15 -3.08
C LEU A 226 -12.12 3.38 -2.59
N TRP A 227 -10.81 3.38 -2.72
CA TRP A 227 -9.94 4.46 -2.30
C TRP A 227 -9.32 5.14 -3.51
N ALA A 228 -9.20 6.45 -3.47
CA ALA A 228 -8.58 7.25 -4.53
C ALA A 228 -7.98 8.52 -3.95
N LYS A 229 -7.21 9.24 -4.75
CA LYS A 229 -6.65 10.54 -4.37
C LYS A 229 -7.74 11.56 -4.06
N ASN A 230 -8.80 11.62 -4.88
CA ASN A 230 -10.00 12.41 -4.65
C ASN A 230 -11.21 11.79 -5.38
N TRP A 231 -12.39 12.30 -5.09
CA TRP A 231 -13.65 11.87 -5.69
C TRP A 231 -14.44 13.05 -6.24
N ASP A 232 -13.78 14.14 -6.63
CA ASP A 232 -14.45 15.40 -6.98
C ASP A 232 -15.42 15.25 -8.16
N GLU A 233 -15.05 14.47 -9.18
CA GLU A 233 -15.90 14.16 -10.32
C GLU A 233 -17.16 13.36 -9.94
N VAL A 234 -17.07 12.53 -8.90
CA VAL A 234 -18.16 11.67 -8.42
C VAL A 234 -19.07 12.41 -7.43
N ARG A 235 -18.54 13.35 -6.66
CA ARG A 235 -19.31 14.15 -5.69
C ARG A 235 -20.46 14.90 -6.35
N THR A 236 -20.25 15.47 -7.53
CA THR A 236 -21.28 16.18 -8.31
C THR A 236 -22.43 15.27 -8.76
N ALA A 237 -22.13 14.03 -9.17
CA ALA A 237 -23.15 13.08 -9.60
C ALA A 237 -23.95 12.49 -8.42
N THR A 238 -23.30 12.29 -7.27
CA THR A 238 -23.97 11.74 -6.08
C THR A 238 -24.75 12.79 -5.28
N GLU A 239 -24.44 14.07 -5.35
CA GLU A 239 -25.19 15.14 -4.70
C GLU A 239 -26.55 15.36 -5.34
N THR A 240 -26.65 15.22 -6.66
CA THR A 240 -27.93 15.28 -7.39
C THR A 240 -28.86 14.10 -7.08
N ASP A 241 -28.31 12.94 -6.78
CA ASP A 241 -29.06 11.70 -6.48
C ASP A 241 -29.44 11.56 -4.99
N ARG A 242 -28.79 12.34 -4.11
CA ARG A 242 -28.96 12.29 -2.64
C ARG A 242 -30.25 12.90 -2.10
N GLY A 243 -30.96 13.65 -2.92
CA GLY A 243 -32.20 14.32 -2.49
C GLY A 243 -33.28 13.36 -1.95
N ASN A 244 -33.20 12.06 -2.28
CA ASN A 244 -34.24 11.08 -1.99
C ASN A 244 -33.83 9.91 -1.08
N ARG A 245 -32.58 9.84 -0.56
CA ARG A 245 -32.17 8.74 0.32
C ARG A 245 -32.40 9.06 1.80
N THR A 246 -32.94 8.11 2.55
CA THR A 246 -33.12 8.23 4.01
C THR A 246 -31.77 8.23 4.73
N LYS A 247 -31.74 8.72 6.00
CA LYS A 247 -30.52 8.71 6.82
C LYS A 247 -30.00 7.29 7.05
N GLU A 248 -30.86 6.29 7.06
CA GLU A 248 -30.53 4.87 7.22
C GLU A 248 -29.89 4.28 5.97
N GLU A 249 -30.43 4.57 4.79
CA GLU A 249 -29.82 4.18 3.53
C GLU A 249 -28.45 4.86 3.30
N LYS A 250 -28.25 6.08 3.80
CA LYS A 250 -26.94 6.76 3.83
C LYS A 250 -25.94 6.09 4.77
N LYS A 251 -26.40 5.43 5.82
CA LYS A 251 -25.58 4.73 6.79
C LYS A 251 -25.28 3.28 6.34
N GLU A 252 -26.20 2.63 5.65
CA GLU A 252 -26.05 1.25 5.10
C GLU A 252 -25.18 1.19 3.85
N THR A 253 -25.25 2.17 2.97
CA THR A 253 -24.33 2.29 1.83
C THR A 253 -22.94 2.74 2.25
N GLY A 254 -22.71 2.76 3.53
CA GLY A 254 -21.51 3.02 4.31
C GLY A 254 -20.35 3.67 3.54
N ARG A 255 -19.62 4.53 4.10
CA ARG A 255 -18.43 5.21 3.57
C ARG A 255 -17.46 4.25 2.86
N ARG A 256 -17.94 3.61 1.74
CA ARG A 256 -17.11 2.74 0.91
C ARG A 256 -16.09 3.52 0.10
N LEU A 257 -16.37 4.81 -0.14
CA LEU A 257 -15.45 5.72 -0.83
C LEU A 257 -14.59 6.42 0.20
N SER A 258 -13.28 6.41 -0.02
CA SER A 258 -12.36 7.16 0.83
C SER A 258 -11.34 7.91 -0.02
N ALA A 259 -10.98 9.12 0.44
CA ALA A 259 -9.98 9.97 -0.20
C ALA A 259 -8.70 10.03 0.65
N TYR A 260 -7.57 10.02 -0.02
CA TYR A 260 -6.27 10.23 0.62
C TYR A 260 -6.07 11.72 0.92
N GLU A 261 -5.95 12.05 2.21
CA GLU A 261 -5.84 13.44 2.65
C GLU A 261 -4.39 13.92 2.72
N THR A 262 -3.85 14.30 1.54
CA THR A 262 -2.50 14.87 1.47
C THR A 262 -2.40 16.17 2.28
N GLY A 263 -3.46 16.97 2.35
CA GLY A 263 -3.54 18.18 3.16
C GLY A 263 -3.29 17.90 4.64
N PHE A 264 -3.86 16.82 5.17
CA PHE A 264 -3.59 16.38 6.54
C PHE A 264 -2.08 16.20 6.79
N MET A 265 -1.39 15.46 5.95
CA MET A 265 0.06 15.24 6.08
C MET A 265 0.84 16.55 6.06
N LEU A 266 0.57 17.40 5.06
CA LEU A 266 1.31 18.65 4.87
C LEU A 266 1.13 19.59 6.05
N ASP A 267 -0.10 19.83 6.49
CA ASP A 267 -0.42 20.80 7.54
C ASP A 267 0.01 20.30 8.92
N MET A 268 -0.18 18.99 9.21
CA MET A 268 0.27 18.41 10.47
C MET A 268 1.79 18.40 10.60
N ARG A 269 2.52 18.13 9.52
CA ARG A 269 4.00 18.21 9.51
C ARG A 269 4.48 19.65 9.68
N SER A 270 3.89 20.61 8.98
CA SER A 270 4.20 22.04 9.12
C SER A 270 3.98 22.53 10.56
N PHE A 271 2.88 22.10 11.18
CA PHE A 271 2.62 22.40 12.59
C PHE A 271 3.67 21.79 13.53
N LEU A 272 4.02 20.52 13.33
CA LEU A 272 5.06 19.84 14.13
C LEU A 272 6.44 20.45 13.96
N LYS A 273 6.74 20.98 12.79
CA LYS A 273 7.97 21.71 12.49
C LYS A 273 8.00 23.07 13.20
N GLY A 274 6.84 23.66 13.48
CA GLY A 274 6.69 24.94 14.14
C GLY A 274 6.42 26.11 13.20
N ASP A 275 5.90 25.86 12.00
CA ASP A 275 5.49 26.89 11.07
C ASP A 275 4.32 27.71 11.65
N GLU A 276 4.34 29.02 11.45
CA GLU A 276 3.35 29.94 11.97
C GLU A 276 1.98 29.78 11.27
N GLY A 277 0.92 30.08 11.97
CA GLY A 277 -0.44 30.12 11.42
C GLY A 277 -1.14 28.77 11.20
N MET A 278 -0.53 27.65 11.56
CA MET A 278 -1.05 26.30 11.28
C MET A 278 -2.20 25.84 12.18
N LEU A 279 -2.50 26.57 13.28
CA LEU A 279 -3.47 26.09 14.28
C LEU A 279 -4.88 25.84 13.71
N ASN A 280 -5.37 26.72 12.82
CA ASN A 280 -6.70 26.58 12.23
C ASN A 280 -6.79 25.36 11.33
N GLN A 281 -5.78 25.11 10.49
CA GLN A 281 -5.69 23.95 9.61
C GLN A 281 -5.67 22.65 10.43
N VAL A 282 -4.83 22.60 11.46
CA VAL A 282 -4.79 21.45 12.38
C VAL A 282 -6.14 21.23 13.04
N ALA A 283 -6.82 22.28 13.52
CA ALA A 283 -8.14 22.16 14.13
C ALA A 283 -9.22 21.66 13.16
N LEU A 284 -9.12 22.01 11.88
CA LEU A 284 -9.98 21.49 10.83
C LEU A 284 -9.70 20.01 10.59
N HIS A 285 -8.46 19.63 10.33
CA HIS A 285 -8.07 18.24 10.05
C HIS A 285 -8.38 17.28 11.19
N VAL A 286 -8.25 17.72 12.47
CA VAL A 286 -8.60 16.87 13.63
C VAL A 286 -10.08 16.47 13.62
N LYS A 287 -10.96 17.31 13.07
CA LYS A 287 -12.42 17.10 13.05
C LYS A 287 -12.94 16.55 11.73
N ASP A 288 -12.15 16.67 10.66
CA ASP A 288 -12.63 16.41 9.30
C ASP A 288 -12.80 14.91 9.05
N ASN A 289 -14.05 14.53 8.79
CA ASN A 289 -14.41 13.20 8.35
C ASN A 289 -15.77 13.24 7.65
N PRO A 290 -15.82 13.68 6.38
CA PRO A 290 -17.08 13.90 5.66
C PRO A 290 -17.93 12.62 5.55
N ASP A 291 -19.25 12.79 5.66
CA ASP A 291 -20.22 11.67 5.62
C ASP A 291 -20.22 10.88 4.31
N ALA A 292 -19.85 11.54 3.22
CA ALA A 292 -19.97 10.98 1.87
C ALA A 292 -18.76 10.16 1.44
N VAL A 293 -17.57 10.67 1.77
CA VAL A 293 -16.27 10.12 1.41
C VAL A 293 -15.42 10.19 2.67
N ALA A 294 -15.01 9.05 3.18
CA ALA A 294 -14.16 9.02 4.37
C ALA A 294 -12.77 9.58 4.07
N SER A 295 -12.17 10.25 5.05
CA SER A 295 -10.81 10.75 4.94
C SER A 295 -9.82 9.68 5.39
N ILE A 296 -8.85 9.33 4.52
CA ILE A 296 -7.68 8.52 4.89
C ILE A 296 -6.54 9.46 5.25
N ASN A 297 -6.27 9.55 6.55
CA ASN A 297 -5.24 10.42 7.10
C ASN A 297 -3.92 9.67 7.25
N TYR A 298 -2.82 10.31 6.89
CA TYR A 298 -1.48 9.76 7.04
C TYR A 298 -0.45 10.85 7.35
N MET A 299 0.60 10.48 8.08
CA MET A 299 1.76 11.35 8.35
C MET A 299 2.94 11.04 7.45
N ALA A 300 2.99 9.83 6.88
CA ALA A 300 3.95 9.37 5.88
C ALA A 300 3.24 8.45 4.89
N ASN A 301 3.72 8.43 3.65
CA ASN A 301 3.20 7.56 2.60
C ASN A 301 4.37 7.03 1.76
N THR A 302 4.08 6.33 0.65
CA THR A 302 5.07 5.80 -0.30
C THR A 302 5.99 6.91 -0.80
N ASN A 303 5.40 8.05 -1.19
CA ASN A 303 6.11 9.25 -1.63
C ASN A 303 6.40 10.17 -0.45
N GLY A 304 7.63 10.63 -0.33
CA GLY A 304 8.06 11.51 0.74
C GLY A 304 8.85 10.81 1.85
N PHE A 305 9.23 11.56 2.87
CA PHE A 305 9.97 11.03 4.02
C PHE A 305 9.13 10.08 4.87
N THR A 306 9.78 9.03 5.41
CA THR A 306 9.25 8.25 6.53
C THR A 306 9.06 9.14 7.76
N LEU A 307 8.35 8.66 8.78
CA LEU A 307 8.23 9.42 10.04
C LEU A 307 9.60 9.69 10.68
N MET A 308 10.52 8.73 10.62
CA MET A 308 11.87 8.92 11.16
C MET A 308 12.67 9.93 10.34
N ASP A 309 12.55 9.90 9.01
CA ASP A 309 13.27 10.83 8.13
C ASP A 309 12.71 12.25 8.26
N MET A 310 11.40 12.42 8.45
CA MET A 310 10.76 13.71 8.71
C MET A 310 11.35 14.45 9.91
N VAL A 311 11.85 13.74 10.92
CA VAL A 311 12.47 14.33 12.11
C VAL A 311 14.00 14.26 12.11
N SER A 312 14.58 13.79 11.00
CA SER A 312 16.02 13.53 10.89
C SER A 312 16.70 14.24 9.73
N TYR A 313 15.94 14.70 8.73
CA TYR A 313 16.48 15.33 7.53
C TYR A 313 15.68 16.59 7.17
N ASP A 314 16.41 17.67 6.84
CA ASP A 314 15.83 18.86 6.24
C ASP A 314 15.87 18.78 4.71
N HIS A 315 16.84 18.05 4.16
CA HIS A 315 17.05 17.89 2.73
C HIS A 315 16.86 16.43 2.30
N LYS A 316 16.40 16.24 1.07
CA LYS A 316 16.32 14.89 0.46
C LYS A 316 17.73 14.37 0.12
N HIS A 317 17.88 13.05 0.18
CA HIS A 317 19.09 12.31 -0.16
C HIS A 317 18.74 11.17 -1.11
N ASN A 318 18.48 11.54 -2.38
CA ASN A 318 18.05 10.62 -3.45
C ASN A 318 19.21 10.24 -4.38
N GLU A 319 20.48 10.52 -4.02
CA GLU A 319 21.65 10.29 -4.86
C GLU A 319 21.72 8.83 -5.35
N ASP A 320 21.32 7.88 -4.51
CA ASP A 320 21.29 6.45 -4.85
C ASP A 320 20.27 6.09 -5.95
N ASN A 321 19.34 7.01 -6.26
CA ASN A 321 18.39 6.83 -7.36
C ASN A 321 19.04 7.04 -8.75
N GLY A 322 20.23 7.68 -8.80
CA GLY A 322 20.97 7.91 -10.05
C GLY A 322 20.45 9.06 -10.90
N GLU A 323 19.64 9.96 -10.31
CA GLU A 323 19.07 11.15 -10.95
C GLU A 323 19.68 12.45 -10.38
N GLU A 324 20.93 12.38 -9.89
CA GLU A 324 21.67 13.52 -9.34
C GLU A 324 20.89 14.28 -8.25
N ASN A 325 20.03 13.56 -7.49
CA ASN A 325 19.16 14.12 -6.45
C ASN A 325 18.12 15.14 -6.97
N HIS A 326 17.77 15.09 -8.27
CA HIS A 326 16.76 15.99 -8.86
C HIS A 326 15.32 15.45 -8.69
N ASP A 327 15.17 14.13 -8.50
CA ASP A 327 13.89 13.46 -8.29
C ASP A 327 13.30 13.69 -6.90
N GLY A 328 12.00 13.44 -6.76
CA GLY A 328 11.29 13.67 -5.51
C GLY A 328 11.06 15.15 -5.19
N THR A 329 10.41 15.45 -4.07
CA THR A 329 10.13 16.83 -3.65
C THR A 329 11.29 17.43 -2.85
N ASP A 330 11.60 18.72 -3.10
CA ASP A 330 12.59 19.46 -2.30
C ASP A 330 12.01 19.91 -0.95
N TYR A 331 10.70 20.05 -0.85
CA TYR A 331 10.03 20.53 0.35
C TYR A 331 9.21 19.41 1.04
N ASN A 332 9.74 18.90 2.14
CA ASN A 332 9.21 17.74 2.85
C ASN A 332 8.42 18.06 4.13
N GLN A 333 8.23 19.35 4.48
CA GLN A 333 7.69 19.78 5.77
C GLN A 333 8.37 19.04 6.93
N SER A 334 9.69 18.92 6.86
CA SER A 334 10.53 18.17 7.81
C SER A 334 11.35 19.11 8.68
N TRP A 335 11.85 18.57 9.78
CA TRP A 335 12.78 19.24 10.66
C TRP A 335 13.77 18.23 11.23
N ASN A 336 15.07 18.40 10.96
CA ASN A 336 16.13 17.50 11.41
C ASN A 336 16.37 17.51 12.94
N CYS A 337 15.63 18.33 13.69
CA CYS A 337 15.76 18.50 15.14
C CYS A 337 17.15 18.99 15.59
N GLY A 338 17.88 19.68 14.70
CA GLY A 338 19.18 20.31 14.98
C GLY A 338 20.39 19.48 14.56
N ALA A 339 20.21 18.43 13.76
CA ALA A 339 21.31 17.73 13.07
C ALA A 339 20.78 16.86 11.95
N GLU A 340 21.41 16.97 10.78
CA GLU A 340 21.05 16.16 9.60
C GLU A 340 21.49 14.70 9.78
N GLY A 341 20.59 13.78 9.45
CA GLY A 341 20.86 12.35 9.45
C GLY A 341 21.09 11.71 10.83
N PRO A 342 21.83 10.59 10.88
CA PRO A 342 22.08 9.84 12.11
C PRO A 342 22.88 10.65 13.14
N VAL A 343 22.49 10.61 14.42
CA VAL A 343 23.14 11.37 15.50
C VAL A 343 23.38 10.52 16.74
N ARG A 344 24.39 10.92 17.55
CA ARG A 344 24.67 10.30 18.86
C ARG A 344 24.29 11.20 20.05
N LYS A 345 23.94 12.47 19.79
CA LYS A 345 23.58 13.44 20.85
C LYS A 345 22.24 13.06 21.49
N LYS A 346 22.25 12.65 22.76
CA LYS A 346 21.04 12.20 23.50
C LYS A 346 19.91 13.24 23.47
N LYS A 347 20.22 14.55 23.52
CA LYS A 347 19.21 15.62 23.47
C LYS A 347 18.43 15.61 22.14
N ILE A 348 19.12 15.44 21.01
CA ILE A 348 18.52 15.39 19.67
C ILE A 348 17.70 14.11 19.52
N ILE A 349 18.26 12.95 19.92
CA ILE A 349 17.54 11.67 19.90
C ILE A 349 16.25 11.74 20.73
N GLY A 350 16.29 12.35 21.91
CA GLY A 350 15.14 12.57 22.77
C GLY A 350 14.08 13.46 22.11
N LEU A 351 14.52 14.53 21.42
CA LEU A 351 13.63 15.43 20.70
C LEU A 351 12.95 14.71 19.51
N ARG A 352 13.71 13.98 18.68
CA ARG A 352 13.18 13.18 17.58
C ARG A 352 12.13 12.17 18.07
N LYS A 353 12.43 11.42 19.13
CA LYS A 353 11.48 10.50 19.75
C LYS A 353 10.20 11.17 20.20
N ARG A 354 10.28 12.39 20.75
CA ARG A 354 9.09 13.17 21.13
C ARG A 354 8.27 13.59 19.92
N GLN A 355 8.92 14.08 18.85
CA GLN A 355 8.24 14.49 17.63
C GLN A 355 7.57 13.31 16.89
N LEU A 356 8.20 12.13 16.86
CA LEU A 356 7.57 10.90 16.35
C LEU A 356 6.29 10.56 17.13
N LYS A 357 6.34 10.64 18.46
CA LYS A 357 5.16 10.40 19.30
C LYS A 357 4.07 11.45 19.07
N ASN A 358 4.44 12.72 18.89
CA ASN A 358 3.49 13.77 18.56
C ASN A 358 2.81 13.49 17.21
N ALA A 359 3.57 13.13 16.17
CA ALA A 359 3.04 12.79 14.86
C ALA A 359 2.04 11.61 14.91
N LEU A 360 2.41 10.53 15.61
CA LEU A 360 1.53 9.38 15.81
C LEU A 360 0.27 9.75 16.65
N THR A 361 0.42 10.62 17.64
CA THR A 361 -0.72 11.11 18.43
C THR A 361 -1.69 11.90 17.55
N MET A 362 -1.18 12.81 16.73
CA MET A 362 -2.02 13.57 15.79
C MET A 362 -2.75 12.64 14.81
N LEU A 363 -2.05 11.65 14.27
CA LEU A 363 -2.64 10.67 13.35
C LEU A 363 -3.78 9.88 13.99
N PHE A 364 -3.51 9.26 15.15
CA PHE A 364 -4.47 8.31 15.74
C PHE A 364 -5.58 8.96 16.57
N LEU A 365 -5.44 10.23 16.96
CA LEU A 365 -6.49 10.96 17.69
C LEU A 365 -7.33 11.92 16.83
N SER A 366 -7.02 12.04 15.53
CA SER A 366 -7.86 12.77 14.58
C SER A 366 -9.01 11.89 14.08
N GLN A 367 -10.12 12.52 13.66
CA GLN A 367 -11.20 11.85 12.96
C GLN A 367 -10.70 11.31 11.60
N GLY A 368 -11.48 10.46 10.95
CA GLY A 368 -11.09 9.80 9.70
C GLY A 368 -10.35 8.49 9.93
N THR A 369 -9.94 7.85 8.85
CA THR A 369 -9.25 6.55 8.84
C THR A 369 -7.74 6.75 8.92
N PRO A 370 -7.05 6.36 10.01
CA PRO A 370 -5.61 6.50 10.08
C PRO A 370 -4.89 5.44 9.24
N LEU A 371 -3.92 5.88 8.44
CA LEU A 371 -3.02 5.02 7.69
C LEU A 371 -1.61 5.13 8.26
N LEU A 372 -1.04 3.99 8.63
CA LEU A 372 0.33 3.83 9.09
C LEU A 372 1.15 3.11 8.03
N MET A 373 2.24 3.72 7.57
CA MET A 373 3.22 3.03 6.73
C MET A 373 3.98 2.00 7.57
N ALA A 374 4.08 0.78 7.07
CA ALA A 374 4.75 -0.32 7.76
C ALA A 374 6.18 0.05 8.15
N GLY A 375 6.49 -0.12 9.42
CA GLY A 375 7.79 0.20 10.01
C GLY A 375 7.90 1.58 10.67
N ASP A 376 6.96 2.50 10.43
CA ASP A 376 6.97 3.80 11.08
C ASP A 376 6.73 3.67 12.60
N GLU A 377 5.99 2.64 13.04
CA GLU A 377 5.77 2.31 14.45
C GLU A 377 7.02 1.83 15.20
N PHE A 378 8.05 1.46 14.47
CA PHE A 378 9.38 1.16 15.05
C PHE A 378 10.51 1.97 14.40
N GLY A 379 10.17 3.10 13.75
CA GLY A 379 11.13 4.09 13.28
C GLY A 379 11.98 3.65 12.11
N ARG A 380 11.37 3.03 11.08
CA ARG A 380 12.06 2.77 9.81
C ARG A 380 12.56 4.07 9.20
N THR A 381 13.68 4.00 8.49
CA THR A 381 14.27 5.12 7.77
C THR A 381 14.64 4.70 6.35
N GLN A 382 14.46 5.60 5.41
CA GLN A 382 14.96 5.50 4.03
C GLN A 382 16.25 6.31 3.87
N LYS A 383 16.91 6.66 4.99
CA LYS A 383 18.17 7.41 5.03
C LYS A 383 18.07 8.78 4.34
N GLY A 384 16.89 9.40 4.38
CA GLY A 384 16.62 10.68 3.71
C GLY A 384 16.24 10.55 2.23
N ASN A 385 16.13 9.34 1.69
CA ASN A 385 15.57 9.15 0.36
C ASN A 385 14.03 9.29 0.44
N ASN A 386 13.48 10.29 -0.25
CA ASN A 386 12.04 10.57 -0.26
C ASN A 386 11.33 10.08 -1.52
N ASN A 387 12.03 9.36 -2.40
CA ASN A 387 11.51 8.83 -3.66
C ASN A 387 12.14 7.47 -4.00
N ALA A 388 11.99 6.50 -3.11
CA ALA A 388 12.67 5.20 -3.18
C ALA A 388 12.07 4.22 -4.24
N TYR A 389 11.54 4.75 -5.36
CA TYR A 389 10.82 3.99 -6.39
C TYR A 389 11.65 2.90 -7.06
N CYS A 390 12.98 3.08 -7.08
CA CYS A 390 13.93 2.14 -7.71
C CYS A 390 14.86 1.43 -6.70
N GLN A 391 14.56 1.50 -5.41
CA GLN A 391 15.43 1.00 -4.33
C GLN A 391 14.97 -0.38 -3.81
N ASP A 392 15.37 -1.45 -4.48
CA ASP A 392 15.16 -2.83 -3.96
C ASP A 392 16.33 -3.25 -3.06
N ASN A 393 16.53 -2.52 -1.98
CA ASN A 393 17.62 -2.72 -1.03
C ASN A 393 17.24 -2.26 0.39
N GLU A 394 18.22 -2.12 1.27
CA GLU A 394 18.04 -1.71 2.67
C GLU A 394 17.44 -0.30 2.86
N ILE A 395 17.38 0.54 1.83
CA ILE A 395 16.67 1.82 1.88
C ILE A 395 15.16 1.58 2.02
N SER A 396 14.63 0.60 1.27
CA SER A 396 13.20 0.30 1.22
C SER A 396 12.77 -0.89 2.08
N TRP A 397 13.68 -1.86 2.31
CA TRP A 397 13.32 -3.08 3.04
C TRP A 397 13.16 -2.83 4.54
N LEU A 398 12.15 -3.43 5.16
CA LEU A 398 11.94 -3.31 6.61
C LEU A 398 12.99 -4.07 7.40
N ASN A 399 13.75 -3.35 8.19
CA ASN A 399 14.68 -3.92 9.16
C ASN A 399 13.94 -4.22 10.48
N TRP A 400 13.53 -5.46 10.65
CA TRP A 400 12.78 -5.92 11.83
C TRP A 400 13.57 -5.87 13.14
N ASN A 401 14.91 -5.74 13.11
CA ASN A 401 15.72 -5.54 14.31
C ASN A 401 15.44 -4.18 14.97
N LEU A 402 14.89 -3.22 14.22
CA LEU A 402 14.50 -1.92 14.77
C LEU A 402 13.35 -2.03 15.77
N LEU A 403 12.52 -3.06 15.68
CA LEU A 403 11.43 -3.32 16.61
C LEU A 403 11.96 -3.46 18.05
N ASP A 404 13.04 -4.22 18.26
CA ASP A 404 13.67 -4.37 19.57
C ASP A 404 14.34 -3.06 20.01
N SER A 405 15.05 -2.39 19.09
CA SER A 405 15.77 -1.14 19.38
C SER A 405 14.85 0.03 19.71
N HIS A 406 13.66 0.04 19.13
CA HIS A 406 12.65 1.09 19.29
C HIS A 406 11.36 0.58 19.94
N LYS A 407 11.44 -0.47 20.75
CA LYS A 407 10.28 -1.07 21.43
C LYS A 407 9.36 -0.05 22.10
N GLY A 408 9.92 1.01 22.70
CA GLY A 408 9.11 2.07 23.34
C GLY A 408 8.28 2.92 22.36
N LEU A 409 8.66 3.01 21.07
CA LEU A 409 7.84 3.64 20.04
C LEU A 409 6.73 2.70 19.59
N TYR A 410 7.06 1.43 19.36
CA TYR A 410 6.09 0.38 19.03
C TYR A 410 4.97 0.27 20.08
N GLU A 411 5.35 0.13 21.35
CA GLU A 411 4.36 0.05 22.45
C GLU A 411 3.50 1.32 22.56
N PHE A 412 4.09 2.48 22.30
CA PHE A 412 3.35 3.75 22.28
C PHE A 412 2.31 3.75 21.14
N THR A 413 2.68 3.33 19.93
CA THR A 413 1.79 3.24 18.78
C THR A 413 0.65 2.25 19.04
N LYS A 414 0.98 1.06 19.53
CA LYS A 414 0.00 0.04 19.94
C LYS A 414 -1.03 0.56 20.96
N ASN A 415 -0.56 1.31 21.97
CA ASN A 415 -1.43 1.91 22.97
C ASN A 415 -2.32 3.03 22.39
N LEU A 416 -1.82 3.83 21.43
CA LEU A 416 -2.64 4.82 20.74
C LEU A 416 -3.76 4.16 19.91
N ILE A 417 -3.44 3.09 19.19
CA ILE A 417 -4.43 2.33 18.42
C ILE A 417 -5.49 1.73 19.38
N ALA A 418 -5.07 1.13 20.48
CA ALA A 418 -5.99 0.60 21.48
C ALA A 418 -6.87 1.69 22.11
N PHE A 419 -6.30 2.87 22.38
CA PHE A 419 -7.04 4.03 22.87
C PHE A 419 -8.09 4.50 21.87
N ARG A 420 -7.71 4.67 20.58
CA ARG A 420 -8.62 5.02 19.50
C ARG A 420 -9.81 4.07 19.43
N LYS A 421 -9.55 2.76 19.37
CA LYS A 421 -10.60 1.72 19.32
C LYS A 421 -11.54 1.78 20.52
N LYS A 422 -10.99 2.01 21.71
CA LYS A 422 -11.79 2.09 22.95
C LYS A 422 -12.73 3.31 22.98
N HIS A 423 -12.34 4.41 22.33
CA HIS A 423 -13.07 5.68 22.39
C HIS A 423 -13.82 6.01 21.08
N SER A 424 -13.82 5.10 20.10
CA SER A 424 -14.53 5.24 18.82
C SER A 424 -14.25 6.59 18.14
N LEU A 425 -12.95 6.93 18.02
CA LEU A 425 -12.48 8.20 17.46
C LEU A 425 -12.52 8.19 15.93
#